data_9c1478f92f3dd56108980c361bbc916f
#
_entry.id   9c1478f92f3dd56108980c361bbc916f
#
_cell.length_a   1.000
_cell.length_b   1.000
_cell.length_c   1.000
_cell.angle_alpha   90.00
_cell.angle_beta   90.00
_cell.angle_gamma   90.00
#
_symmetry.space_group_name_H-M   'P 1'
#
loop_
_entity.id
_entity.type
_entity.pdbx_description
1 polymer ?
#
loop_
_entity_poly.entity_id
_entity_poly.type
_entity_poly.pdbx_seq_one_letter_code
_entity_poly.pdbx_strand_id
1 'polypeptide(L)'
;VNIALLPLDERPVNTRLPVDVGAVAGARVHLPGRDLLPRMRVPGQADLLGEWLLGHADADAAVVSVDMLAHGGLIAARTTQDATATVLRRLDVLRRLREAAPALPISAVSLVTRASDGYSGDEEPSYWPSYGRELHAYGGLLHRAHQGEPVAERLAELDAQIPAPVRSDFQRRRLRNHVVNLESLRLHAEGVVDPLLITADDTAVHSAGSVEQDWLRHWARALDAPGTLLMYPGADEVGALLVARALAAAQGEPIRVAVVAGDPAGLDLVAPFENLPAGLGARRQAQAAGTTLVEDPEAADVVLVVHTPDPGRGDWCGAPPQPDPAAAKATVQAVRAALDTGAAVALADVRHTNGSDPALVEALIEQELIEPLAAYGGWNTAGNTMGSVVAAAVATIAGRRNGTLDARAATRLKLHRLVEDYAYQAVVRPRLAREHRLGYTAGQFREGAFGGERAQGYLDQVETLLRPLLRALAGDDRWTLGDLTLPWTRTFEIDFTLTPCPPN
;
A
#
# COMPACT_ATOMS: atom_id res chain seq x y z
N VAL A 1 14.03 -11.92 15.33
CA VAL A 1 14.30 -10.59 14.74
C VAL A 1 13.32 -9.60 15.31
N ASN A 2 13.82 -8.46 15.82
CA ASN A 2 13.04 -7.35 16.34
C ASN A 2 13.14 -6.17 15.37
N ILE A 3 12.02 -5.68 14.86
CA ILE A 3 11.98 -4.60 13.88
C ILE A 3 11.22 -3.43 14.48
N ALA A 4 11.83 -2.25 14.52
CA ALA A 4 11.15 -1.01 14.88
C ALA A 4 10.48 -0.43 13.64
N LEU A 5 9.14 -0.29 13.64
CA LEU A 5 8.38 0.26 12.52
C LEU A 5 7.72 1.57 12.90
N LEU A 6 8.06 2.64 12.20
CA LEU A 6 7.32 3.88 12.20
C LEU A 6 6.40 3.90 10.96
N PRO A 7 5.08 3.66 11.13
CA PRO A 7 4.16 3.43 10.02
C PRO A 7 3.82 4.73 9.27
N LEU A 8 3.21 4.62 8.08
CA LEU A 8 2.74 5.77 7.31
C LEU A 8 1.55 6.48 7.99
N ASP A 9 0.62 5.69 8.54
CA ASP A 9 -0.52 6.15 9.33
C ASP A 9 -1.01 5.04 10.29
N GLU A 10 -2.14 5.29 10.98
CA GLU A 10 -2.70 4.39 12.00
C GLU A 10 -3.58 3.27 11.45
N ARG A 11 -3.86 3.24 10.14
CA ARG A 11 -4.73 2.20 9.55
C ARG A 11 -4.14 0.81 9.66
N PRO A 12 -4.98 -0.24 9.70
CA PRO A 12 -4.53 -1.63 9.81
C PRO A 12 -3.53 -2.05 8.73
N VAL A 13 -3.68 -1.54 7.52
CA VAL A 13 -2.75 -1.82 6.42
C VAL A 13 -1.33 -1.30 6.71
N ASN A 14 -1.20 -0.22 7.46
CA ASN A 14 0.09 0.38 7.86
C ASN A 14 0.60 -0.12 9.22
N THR A 15 -0.26 -0.68 10.05
CA THR A 15 0.08 -1.13 11.42
C THR A 15 0.01 -2.65 11.54
N ARG A 16 -1.18 -3.26 11.39
CA ARG A 16 -1.35 -4.71 11.56
C ARG A 16 -0.71 -5.53 10.44
N LEU A 17 -0.87 -5.13 9.17
CA LEU A 17 -0.31 -5.90 8.05
C LEU A 17 1.21 -6.12 8.20
N PRO A 18 2.04 -5.10 8.48
CA PRO A 18 3.47 -5.31 8.74
C PRO A 18 3.75 -6.23 9.94
N VAL A 19 2.94 -6.15 11.02
CA VAL A 19 3.06 -7.03 12.18
C VAL A 19 2.74 -8.47 11.82
N ASP A 20 1.67 -8.70 11.05
CA ASP A 20 1.27 -10.03 10.58
C ASP A 20 2.32 -10.62 9.62
N VAL A 21 2.91 -9.81 8.72
CA VAL A 21 4.03 -10.21 7.85
C VAL A 21 5.25 -10.63 8.70
N GLY A 22 5.60 -9.83 9.71
CA GLY A 22 6.68 -10.21 10.65
C GLY A 22 6.40 -11.53 11.37
N ALA A 23 5.16 -11.70 11.86
CA ALA A 23 4.73 -12.89 12.59
C ALA A 23 4.83 -14.16 11.74
N VAL A 24 4.59 -14.11 10.42
CA VAL A 24 4.76 -15.25 9.51
C VAL A 24 6.17 -15.83 9.61
N ALA A 25 7.19 -15.00 9.74
CA ALA A 25 8.60 -15.42 9.86
C ALA A 25 9.10 -15.52 11.30
N GLY A 26 8.21 -15.44 12.30
CA GLY A 26 8.58 -15.48 13.72
C GLY A 26 9.30 -14.21 14.23
N ALA A 27 9.19 -13.09 13.51
CA ALA A 27 9.75 -11.81 13.91
C ALA A 27 8.75 -10.98 14.75
N ARG A 28 9.28 -10.09 15.57
CA ARG A 28 8.49 -9.12 16.31
C ARG A 28 8.64 -7.73 15.68
N VAL A 29 7.52 -7.15 15.26
CA VAL A 29 7.47 -5.77 14.78
C VAL A 29 6.93 -4.89 15.90
N HIS A 30 7.71 -3.89 16.29
CA HIS A 30 7.38 -2.92 17.34
C HIS A 30 6.80 -1.67 16.69
N LEU A 31 5.66 -1.22 17.20
CA LEU A 31 4.95 0.00 16.76
C LEU A 31 4.90 1.01 17.89
N PRO A 32 4.84 2.31 17.60
CA PRO A 32 4.51 3.32 18.60
C PRO A 32 3.13 3.09 19.20
N GLY A 33 2.92 3.56 20.44
CA GLY A 33 1.60 3.55 21.05
C GLY A 33 0.57 4.31 20.21
N ARG A 34 -0.69 3.87 20.27
CA ARG A 34 -1.79 4.48 19.49
C ARG A 34 -2.02 5.95 19.83
N ASP A 35 -1.63 6.38 21.00
CA ASP A 35 -1.69 7.77 21.46
C ASP A 35 -0.69 8.69 20.76
N LEU A 36 0.41 8.14 20.21
CA LEU A 36 1.40 8.87 19.42
C LEU A 36 1.04 8.93 17.93
N LEU A 37 0.29 7.95 17.45
CA LEU A 37 -0.09 7.84 16.02
C LEU A 37 -1.18 8.88 15.65
N PRO A 38 -1.31 9.24 14.37
CA PRO A 38 -2.36 10.13 13.91
C PRO A 38 -3.76 9.55 14.16
N ARG A 39 -4.76 10.40 14.01
CA ARG A 39 -6.17 10.00 13.92
C ARG A 39 -6.78 10.72 12.73
N MET A 40 -6.66 10.11 11.56
CA MET A 40 -7.07 10.69 10.29
C MET A 40 -6.47 12.10 10.10
N ARG A 41 -7.26 13.17 10.26
CA ARG A 41 -6.82 14.58 10.09
C ARG A 41 -6.02 15.15 11.28
N VAL A 42 -6.04 14.49 12.43
CA VAL A 42 -5.23 14.90 13.59
C VAL A 42 -3.84 14.31 13.42
N PRO A 43 -2.79 15.12 13.29
CA PRO A 43 -1.44 14.62 13.11
C PRO A 43 -0.97 13.78 14.29
N GLY A 44 -0.13 12.78 14.03
CA GLY A 44 0.65 12.09 15.05
C GLY A 44 1.65 13.04 15.72
N GLN A 45 2.15 12.63 16.87
CA GLN A 45 3.07 13.43 17.70
C GLN A 45 4.51 13.28 17.19
N ALA A 46 4.83 13.92 16.03
CA ALA A 46 6.07 13.71 15.28
C ALA A 46 7.35 13.80 16.13
N ASP A 47 7.44 14.75 17.07
CA ASP A 47 8.62 14.90 17.92
C ASP A 47 8.75 13.72 18.90
N LEU A 48 7.65 13.23 19.51
CA LEU A 48 7.66 12.06 20.38
C LEU A 48 7.86 10.75 19.60
N LEU A 49 7.39 10.68 18.35
CA LEU A 49 7.67 9.55 17.45
C LEU A 49 9.16 9.46 17.11
N GLY A 50 9.84 10.60 16.98
CA GLY A 50 11.30 10.65 16.84
C GLY A 50 12.01 10.12 18.09
N GLU A 51 11.59 10.50 19.29
CA GLU A 51 12.17 9.97 20.54
C GLU A 51 11.86 8.46 20.71
N TRP A 52 10.66 8.03 20.35
CA TRP A 52 10.32 6.60 20.30
C TRP A 52 11.27 5.81 19.40
N LEU A 53 11.58 6.32 18.20
CA LEU A 53 12.49 5.68 17.26
C LEU A 53 13.92 5.58 17.83
N LEU A 54 14.43 6.63 18.47
CA LEU A 54 15.72 6.62 19.16
C LEU A 54 15.77 5.61 20.30
N GLY A 55 14.64 5.40 21.01
CA GLY A 55 14.50 4.39 22.05
C GLY A 55 14.57 2.95 21.54
N HIS A 56 14.59 2.73 20.22
CA HIS A 56 14.70 1.41 19.58
C HIS A 56 16.01 1.25 18.79
N ALA A 57 17.05 1.97 19.17
CA ALA A 57 18.37 1.88 18.55
C ALA A 57 19.04 0.49 18.70
N ASP A 58 18.52 -0.36 19.56
CA ASP A 58 18.93 -1.75 19.81
C ASP A 58 18.13 -2.79 18.99
N ALA A 59 17.21 -2.36 18.15
CA ALA A 59 16.48 -3.25 17.25
C ALA A 59 17.41 -3.88 16.20
N ASP A 60 16.99 -5.01 15.59
CA ASP A 60 17.73 -5.65 14.50
C ASP A 60 17.57 -4.88 13.17
N ALA A 61 16.47 -4.11 13.00
CA ALA A 61 16.24 -3.22 11.88
C ALA A 61 15.24 -2.11 12.24
N ALA A 62 15.35 -0.97 11.56
CA ALA A 62 14.36 0.12 11.62
C ALA A 62 13.72 0.32 10.25
N VAL A 63 12.40 0.43 10.21
CA VAL A 63 11.58 0.76 9.04
C VAL A 63 10.86 2.07 9.31
N VAL A 64 11.08 3.08 8.49
CA VAL A 64 10.69 4.45 8.81
C VAL A 64 9.89 5.09 7.68
N SER A 65 8.63 5.47 7.97
CA SER A 65 7.93 6.45 7.14
C SER A 65 8.47 7.86 7.44
N VAL A 66 9.10 8.46 6.43
CA VAL A 66 9.57 9.85 6.51
C VAL A 66 8.41 10.82 6.71
N ASP A 67 7.25 10.55 6.09
CA ASP A 67 6.06 11.38 6.22
C ASP A 67 5.50 11.37 7.65
N MET A 68 5.59 10.25 8.35
CA MET A 68 5.24 10.17 9.77
C MET A 68 6.16 11.04 10.63
N LEU A 69 7.47 10.99 10.40
CA LEU A 69 8.43 11.84 11.12
C LEU A 69 8.28 13.32 10.79
N ALA A 70 8.14 13.65 9.50
CA ALA A 70 8.09 15.03 9.04
C ALA A 70 6.77 15.73 9.43
N HIS A 71 5.65 15.05 9.20
CA HIS A 71 4.33 15.64 9.21
C HIS A 71 3.39 15.05 10.27
N GLY A 72 3.70 13.89 10.83
CA GLY A 72 2.79 13.13 11.68
C GLY A 72 1.80 12.27 10.89
N GLY A 73 2.14 11.82 9.66
CA GLY A 73 1.41 10.84 8.88
C GLY A 73 0.89 11.32 7.52
N LEU A 74 0.27 10.41 6.78
CA LEU A 74 -0.18 10.58 5.40
C LEU A 74 -1.10 11.81 5.20
N ILE A 75 -2.19 11.90 5.95
CA ILE A 75 -3.16 12.99 5.81
C ILE A 75 -2.56 14.31 6.29
N ALA A 76 -1.74 14.26 7.33
CA ALA A 76 -1.02 15.42 7.86
C ALA A 76 -0.07 16.03 6.81
N ALA A 77 0.61 15.20 6.01
CA ALA A 77 1.45 15.67 4.91
C ALA A 77 0.69 16.52 3.89
N ARG A 78 -0.60 16.23 3.66
CA ARG A 78 -1.48 16.98 2.74
C ARG A 78 -2.13 18.21 3.39
N THR A 79 -2.41 18.17 4.71
CA THR A 79 -3.34 19.09 5.36
C THR A 79 -2.71 20.06 6.37
N THR A 80 -1.55 19.75 6.95
CA THR A 80 -0.87 20.65 7.92
C THR A 80 -0.25 21.86 7.24
N GLN A 81 -0.03 22.90 8.04
CA GLN A 81 0.62 24.15 7.61
C GLN A 81 2.00 24.33 8.25
N ASP A 82 2.62 23.24 8.71
CA ASP A 82 3.96 23.29 9.30
C ASP A 82 4.95 23.93 8.33
N ALA A 83 5.82 24.78 8.88
CA ALA A 83 6.89 25.40 8.11
C ALA A 83 7.91 24.34 7.65
N THR A 84 8.49 24.52 6.45
CA THR A 84 9.51 23.62 5.90
C THR A 84 10.67 23.39 6.88
N ALA A 85 11.14 24.45 7.58
CA ALA A 85 12.20 24.31 8.58
C ALA A 85 11.81 23.40 9.74
N THR A 86 10.55 23.37 10.15
CA THR A 86 10.06 22.50 11.21
C THR A 86 10.08 21.03 10.76
N VAL A 87 9.56 20.72 9.58
CA VAL A 87 9.52 19.34 9.08
C VAL A 87 10.92 18.79 8.82
N LEU A 88 11.83 19.60 8.29
CA LEU A 88 13.24 19.21 8.10
C LEU A 88 13.96 18.94 9.43
N ARG A 89 13.78 19.78 10.45
CA ARG A 89 14.38 19.58 11.77
C ARG A 89 13.94 18.24 12.38
N ARG A 90 12.69 17.81 12.19
CA ARG A 90 12.21 16.51 12.67
C ARG A 90 12.97 15.34 12.04
N LEU A 91 13.43 15.48 10.78
CA LEU A 91 14.22 14.44 10.09
C LEU A 91 15.64 14.29 10.63
N ASP A 92 16.18 15.25 11.38
CA ASP A 92 17.51 15.13 11.98
C ASP A 92 17.59 13.95 12.97
N VAL A 93 16.46 13.43 13.44
CA VAL A 93 16.42 12.23 14.27
C VAL A 93 17.04 11.01 13.56
N LEU A 94 16.97 10.93 12.24
CA LEU A 94 17.57 9.83 11.47
C LEU A 94 19.10 9.87 11.53
N ARG A 95 19.72 11.07 11.52
CA ARG A 95 21.17 11.22 11.75
C ARG A 95 21.55 10.82 13.16
N ARG A 96 20.80 11.31 14.16
CA ARG A 96 21.00 10.94 15.57
C ARG A 96 20.88 9.42 15.78
N LEU A 97 19.91 8.77 15.12
CA LEU A 97 19.75 7.31 15.18
C LEU A 97 20.96 6.60 14.54
N ARG A 98 21.42 7.06 13.38
CA ARG A 98 22.62 6.52 12.72
C ARG A 98 23.87 6.69 13.56
N GLU A 99 24.04 7.84 14.24
CA GLU A 99 25.15 8.10 15.16
C GLU A 99 25.08 7.20 16.40
N ALA A 100 23.89 7.01 16.99
CA ALA A 100 23.68 6.15 18.14
C ALA A 100 23.83 4.65 17.84
N ALA A 101 23.45 4.23 16.64
CA ALA A 101 23.47 2.83 16.17
C ALA A 101 24.06 2.72 14.75
N PRO A 102 25.39 2.82 14.59
CA PRO A 102 26.03 2.85 13.26
C PRO A 102 25.79 1.60 12.41
N ALA A 103 25.55 0.44 13.03
CA ALA A 103 25.31 -0.83 12.36
C ALA A 103 23.82 -1.13 12.10
N LEU A 104 22.89 -0.35 12.65
CA LEU A 104 21.45 -0.58 12.50
C LEU A 104 21.02 -0.38 11.02
N PRO A 105 20.45 -1.39 10.35
CA PRO A 105 19.82 -1.18 9.05
C PRO A 105 18.61 -0.24 9.20
N ILE A 106 18.63 0.91 8.52
CA ILE A 106 17.54 1.89 8.54
C ILE A 106 16.96 1.98 7.14
N SER A 107 15.83 1.33 6.92
CA SER A 107 15.06 1.41 5.67
C SER A 107 14.05 2.55 5.77
N ALA A 108 13.97 3.39 4.73
CA ALA A 108 13.06 4.53 4.75
C ALA A 108 12.15 4.57 3.52
N VAL A 109 10.93 5.07 3.71
CA VAL A 109 10.01 5.44 2.63
C VAL A 109 9.66 6.92 2.74
N SER A 110 9.73 7.63 1.62
CA SER A 110 9.31 9.03 1.46
C SER A 110 8.25 9.08 0.37
N LEU A 111 7.10 9.70 0.67
CA LEU A 111 5.94 9.64 -0.21
C LEU A 111 5.84 10.90 -1.07
N VAL A 112 5.61 10.72 -2.37
CA VAL A 112 5.12 11.77 -3.25
C VAL A 112 3.60 11.79 -3.14
N THR A 113 3.06 12.82 -2.50
CA THR A 113 1.62 12.90 -2.18
C THR A 113 0.77 13.06 -3.44
N ARG A 114 -0.41 12.46 -3.42
CA ARG A 114 -1.39 12.57 -4.50
C ARG A 114 -1.97 13.99 -4.66
N ALA A 115 -2.67 14.19 -5.76
CA ALA A 115 -3.66 15.23 -5.96
C ALA A 115 -4.92 14.52 -6.47
N SER A 116 -5.88 14.21 -5.58
CA SER A 116 -7.02 13.33 -5.91
C SER A 116 -7.95 13.92 -6.95
N ASP A 117 -8.45 13.09 -7.89
CA ASP A 117 -9.45 13.47 -8.89
C ASP A 117 -10.85 13.39 -8.28
N GLY A 118 -11.22 14.41 -7.54
CA GLY A 118 -12.52 14.47 -6.88
C GLY A 118 -12.70 15.71 -6.03
N TYR A 119 -13.89 15.83 -5.44
CA TYR A 119 -14.27 16.95 -4.57
C TYR A 119 -14.43 16.52 -3.09
N SER A 120 -13.89 15.37 -2.68
CA SER A 120 -13.87 15.00 -1.27
C SER A 120 -12.79 15.77 -0.52
N GLY A 121 -13.18 16.47 0.55
CA GLY A 121 -12.27 17.19 1.43
C GLY A 121 -11.83 16.39 2.65
N ASP A 122 -12.20 15.11 2.77
CA ASP A 122 -11.97 14.35 3.98
C ASP A 122 -10.48 14.11 4.26
N GLU A 123 -9.72 13.88 3.21
CA GLU A 123 -8.28 13.61 3.27
C GLU A 123 -7.43 14.73 2.66
N GLU A 124 -8.05 15.81 2.22
CA GLU A 124 -7.42 16.89 1.45
C GLU A 124 -7.59 18.26 2.14
N PRO A 125 -6.92 19.32 1.68
CA PRO A 125 -7.12 20.67 2.20
C PRO A 125 -8.58 21.16 2.08
N SER A 126 -8.97 22.11 2.92
CA SER A 126 -10.37 22.58 3.04
C SER A 126 -10.98 23.16 1.77
N TYR A 127 -10.18 23.55 0.78
CA TYR A 127 -10.64 24.05 -0.51
C TYR A 127 -10.89 22.92 -1.53
N TRP A 128 -10.54 21.68 -1.23
CA TRP A 128 -10.68 20.54 -2.15
C TRP A 128 -12.13 20.31 -2.61
N PRO A 129 -13.16 20.43 -1.75
CA PRO A 129 -14.55 20.31 -2.18
C PRO A 129 -14.99 21.28 -3.29
N SER A 130 -14.24 22.37 -3.49
CA SER A 130 -14.56 23.36 -4.50
C SER A 130 -13.66 23.34 -5.73
N TYR A 131 -12.42 22.84 -5.60
CA TYR A 131 -11.38 22.98 -6.65
C TYR A 131 -10.54 21.72 -6.85
N GLY A 132 -10.90 20.56 -6.27
CA GLY A 132 -10.07 19.37 -6.28
C GLY A 132 -9.78 18.83 -7.68
N ARG A 133 -10.80 18.71 -8.53
CA ARG A 133 -10.63 18.25 -9.91
C ARG A 133 -9.82 19.21 -10.77
N GLU A 134 -10.04 20.51 -10.58
CA GLU A 134 -9.30 21.55 -11.27
C GLU A 134 -7.82 21.54 -10.87
N LEU A 135 -7.51 21.34 -9.58
CA LEU A 135 -6.15 21.18 -9.08
C LEU A 135 -5.49 19.90 -9.58
N HIS A 136 -6.24 18.80 -9.64
CA HIS A 136 -5.77 17.54 -10.25
C HIS A 136 -5.40 17.75 -11.73
N ALA A 137 -6.32 18.31 -12.52
CA ALA A 137 -6.09 18.62 -13.94
C ALA A 137 -4.92 19.59 -14.14
N TYR A 138 -4.81 20.62 -13.28
CA TYR A 138 -3.72 21.58 -13.27
C TYR A 138 -2.36 20.88 -13.09
N GLY A 139 -2.27 19.95 -12.13
CA GLY A 139 -1.06 19.14 -11.92
C GLY A 139 -0.68 18.28 -13.14
N GLY A 140 -1.65 17.68 -13.80
CA GLY A 140 -1.44 16.92 -15.04
C GLY A 140 -0.95 17.78 -16.19
N LEU A 141 -1.50 19.00 -16.35
CA LEU A 141 -1.05 19.94 -17.38
C LEU A 141 0.36 20.50 -17.09
N LEU A 142 0.70 20.74 -15.81
CA LEU A 142 2.08 21.10 -15.44
C LEU A 142 3.08 20.02 -15.85
N HIS A 143 2.72 18.75 -15.66
CA HIS A 143 3.59 17.64 -16.09
C HIS A 143 3.76 17.61 -17.62
N ARG A 144 2.67 17.74 -18.37
CA ARG A 144 2.71 17.80 -19.85
C ARG A 144 3.53 18.99 -20.35
N ALA A 145 3.38 20.16 -19.71
CA ALA A 145 4.21 21.33 -20.02
C ALA A 145 5.70 21.07 -19.77
N HIS A 146 6.04 20.37 -18.67
CA HIS A 146 7.41 19.96 -18.36
C HIS A 146 7.99 19.02 -19.42
N GLN A 147 7.15 18.18 -20.04
CA GLN A 147 7.53 17.29 -21.14
C GLN A 147 7.59 18.01 -22.51
N GLY A 148 7.29 19.31 -22.56
CA GLY A 148 7.33 20.14 -23.78
C GLY A 148 6.04 20.11 -24.60
N GLU A 149 4.94 19.60 -24.07
CA GLU A 149 3.65 19.63 -24.77
C GLU A 149 3.07 21.06 -24.83
N PRO A 150 2.39 21.46 -25.91
CA PRO A 150 1.82 22.79 -26.09
C PRO A 150 0.50 22.96 -25.33
N VAL A 151 0.53 23.01 -24.01
CA VAL A 151 -0.67 23.07 -23.14
C VAL A 151 -0.90 24.45 -22.53
N ALA A 152 -0.20 25.50 -22.97
CA ALA A 152 -0.21 26.82 -22.36
C ALA A 152 -1.63 27.45 -22.27
N GLU A 153 -2.45 27.32 -23.30
CA GLU A 153 -3.81 27.87 -23.32
C GLU A 153 -4.71 27.17 -22.28
N ARG A 154 -4.68 25.84 -22.21
CA ARG A 154 -5.44 25.07 -21.22
C ARG A 154 -4.99 25.32 -19.80
N LEU A 155 -3.69 25.54 -19.62
CA LEU A 155 -3.13 25.90 -18.31
C LEU A 155 -3.64 27.29 -17.87
N ALA A 156 -3.67 28.28 -18.78
CA ALA A 156 -4.21 29.60 -18.51
C ALA A 156 -5.73 29.58 -18.20
N GLU A 157 -6.49 28.71 -18.86
CA GLU A 157 -7.92 28.51 -18.57
C GLU A 157 -8.14 27.99 -17.14
N LEU A 158 -7.39 26.99 -16.69
CA LEU A 158 -7.45 26.47 -15.33
C LEU A 158 -6.93 27.49 -14.31
N ASP A 159 -5.91 28.25 -14.64
CA ASP A 159 -5.41 29.35 -13.81
C ASP A 159 -6.50 30.38 -13.51
N ALA A 160 -7.36 30.67 -14.49
CA ALA A 160 -8.47 31.59 -14.32
C ALA A 160 -9.63 31.01 -13.47
N GLN A 161 -9.78 29.68 -13.44
CA GLN A 161 -10.82 28.98 -12.67
C GLN A 161 -10.45 28.78 -11.20
N ILE A 162 -9.15 28.64 -10.89
CA ILE A 162 -8.67 28.38 -9.53
C ILE A 162 -8.24 29.71 -8.90
N PRO A 163 -8.84 30.14 -7.77
CA PRO A 163 -8.41 31.36 -7.09
C PRO A 163 -6.92 31.34 -6.76
N ALA A 164 -6.23 32.45 -7.00
CA ALA A 164 -4.78 32.55 -6.79
C ALA A 164 -4.31 32.14 -5.38
N PRO A 165 -5.03 32.45 -4.27
CA PRO A 165 -4.67 31.96 -2.94
C PRO A 165 -4.73 30.42 -2.83
N VAL A 166 -5.72 29.78 -3.43
CA VAL A 166 -5.89 28.31 -3.44
C VAL A 166 -4.73 27.65 -4.21
N ARG A 167 -4.47 28.13 -5.43
CA ARG A 167 -3.36 27.64 -6.25
C ARG A 167 -2.01 27.83 -5.54
N SER A 168 -1.79 28.98 -4.94
CA SER A 168 -0.57 29.27 -4.18
C SER A 168 -0.40 28.38 -2.96
N ASP A 169 -1.48 28.09 -2.21
CA ASP A 169 -1.43 27.16 -1.08
C ASP A 169 -1.13 25.73 -1.53
N PHE A 170 -1.80 25.25 -2.59
CA PHE A 170 -1.55 23.94 -3.20
C PHE A 170 -0.08 23.80 -3.59
N GLN A 171 0.49 24.75 -4.32
CA GLN A 171 1.89 24.70 -4.74
C GLN A 171 2.87 24.77 -3.57
N ARG A 172 2.61 25.59 -2.54
CA ARG A 172 3.49 25.68 -1.35
C ARG A 172 3.50 24.38 -0.55
N ARG A 173 2.36 23.68 -0.42
CA ARG A 173 2.30 22.37 0.24
C ARG A 173 3.12 21.35 -0.52
N ARG A 174 2.94 21.29 -1.84
CA ARG A 174 3.72 20.38 -2.69
C ARG A 174 5.20 20.69 -2.64
N LEU A 175 5.60 21.96 -2.73
CA LEU A 175 7.00 22.37 -2.60
C LEU A 175 7.58 21.93 -1.25
N ARG A 176 6.86 22.13 -0.13
CA ARG A 176 7.31 21.67 1.19
C ARG A 176 7.54 20.15 1.20
N ASN A 177 6.60 19.37 0.68
CA ASN A 177 6.69 17.92 0.64
C ASN A 177 7.83 17.47 -0.30
N HIS A 178 7.97 18.13 -1.45
CA HIS A 178 9.09 17.87 -2.36
C HIS A 178 10.46 18.15 -1.73
N VAL A 179 10.57 19.17 -0.89
CA VAL A 179 11.79 19.42 -0.11
C VAL A 179 12.07 18.29 0.88
N VAL A 180 11.03 17.68 1.49
CA VAL A 180 11.17 16.47 2.33
C VAL A 180 11.67 15.28 1.49
N ASN A 181 11.14 15.07 0.27
CA ASN A 181 11.63 14.01 -0.62
C ASN A 181 13.11 14.24 -1.01
N LEU A 182 13.51 15.50 -1.31
CA LEU A 182 14.91 15.86 -1.61
C LEU A 182 15.83 15.63 -0.39
N GLU A 183 15.38 15.98 0.82
CA GLU A 183 16.14 15.68 2.04
C GLU A 183 16.28 14.17 2.27
N SER A 184 15.24 13.39 1.99
CA SER A 184 15.31 11.92 2.05
C SER A 184 16.36 11.37 1.09
N LEU A 185 16.40 11.92 -0.14
CA LEU A 185 17.43 11.57 -1.13
C LEU A 185 18.84 11.93 -0.63
N ARG A 186 19.00 13.10 0.03
CA ARG A 186 20.27 13.51 0.63
C ARG A 186 20.70 12.56 1.75
N LEU A 187 19.76 12.20 2.66
CA LEU A 187 20.02 11.24 3.73
C LEU A 187 20.47 9.88 3.20
N HIS A 188 19.89 9.43 2.08
CA HIS A 188 20.31 8.20 1.42
C HIS A 188 21.70 8.33 0.79
N ALA A 189 21.98 9.42 0.06
CA ALA A 189 23.30 9.67 -0.53
C ALA A 189 24.40 9.79 0.53
N GLU A 190 24.08 10.25 1.73
CA GLU A 190 24.99 10.34 2.89
C GLU A 190 25.11 9.01 3.67
N GLY A 191 24.38 7.95 3.27
CA GLY A 191 24.40 6.64 3.93
C GLY A 191 23.68 6.62 5.30
N VAL A 192 22.85 7.63 5.60
CA VAL A 192 22.07 7.67 6.84
C VAL A 192 20.94 6.63 6.79
N VAL A 193 20.27 6.51 5.65
CA VAL A 193 19.23 5.51 5.39
C VAL A 193 19.58 4.69 4.15
N ASP A 194 19.35 3.38 4.20
CA ASP A 194 19.53 2.46 3.10
C ASP A 194 18.74 1.16 3.35
N PRO A 195 17.79 0.77 2.46
CA PRO A 195 17.38 1.46 1.24
C PRO A 195 16.50 2.71 1.48
N LEU A 196 16.34 3.51 0.42
CA LEU A 196 15.32 4.52 0.33
C LEU A 196 14.31 4.16 -0.76
N LEU A 197 13.04 4.11 -0.41
CA LEU A 197 11.93 4.01 -1.35
C LEU A 197 11.26 5.38 -1.48
N ILE A 198 11.16 5.92 -2.69
CA ILE A 198 10.35 7.10 -2.97
C ILE A 198 9.12 6.62 -3.74
N THR A 199 7.99 6.55 -3.06
CA THR A 199 6.77 6.01 -3.64
C THR A 199 5.76 7.11 -3.94
N ALA A 200 4.86 6.87 -4.88
CA ALA A 200 3.82 7.83 -5.26
C ALA A 200 2.44 7.27 -4.91
N ASP A 201 1.73 8.05 -4.11
CA ASP A 201 0.37 7.78 -3.69
C ASP A 201 -0.61 8.23 -4.79
N ASP A 202 -1.57 7.37 -5.18
CA ASP A 202 -2.61 7.62 -6.18
C ASP A 202 -2.15 8.55 -7.31
N THR A 203 -1.33 8.02 -8.20
CA THR A 203 -0.71 8.80 -9.28
C THR A 203 -1.36 8.50 -10.63
N ALA A 204 -0.87 9.13 -11.69
CA ALA A 204 -1.26 8.88 -13.06
C ALA A 204 -0.09 9.16 -13.99
N VAL A 205 -0.17 8.71 -15.24
CA VAL A 205 0.87 8.97 -16.25
C VAL A 205 1.22 10.47 -16.32
N HIS A 206 0.21 11.33 -16.25
CA HIS A 206 0.39 12.78 -16.14
C HIS A 206 -0.29 13.30 -14.88
N SER A 207 0.51 13.64 -13.88
CA SER A 207 0.02 14.16 -12.60
C SER A 207 1.04 15.09 -11.94
N ALA A 208 0.62 15.82 -10.91
CA ALA A 208 1.54 16.58 -10.08
C ALA A 208 2.60 15.69 -9.41
N GLY A 209 2.21 14.48 -8.99
CA GLY A 209 3.15 13.50 -8.42
C GLY A 209 4.15 12.97 -9.45
N SER A 210 3.72 12.77 -10.70
CA SER A 210 4.61 12.25 -11.75
C SER A 210 5.70 13.26 -12.15
N VAL A 211 5.39 14.54 -12.24
CA VAL A 211 6.42 15.56 -12.52
C VAL A 211 7.41 15.68 -11.35
N GLU A 212 6.94 15.59 -10.10
CA GLU A 212 7.83 15.60 -8.93
C GLU A 212 8.75 14.38 -8.92
N GLN A 213 8.25 13.20 -9.31
CA GLN A 213 9.10 12.01 -9.49
C GLN A 213 10.15 12.21 -10.58
N ASP A 214 9.83 12.91 -11.69
CA ASP A 214 10.81 13.21 -12.75
C ASP A 214 11.95 14.10 -12.23
N TRP A 215 11.65 15.11 -11.41
CA TRP A 215 12.66 15.94 -10.78
C TRP A 215 13.52 15.16 -9.78
N LEU A 216 12.92 14.26 -9.00
CA LEU A 216 13.64 13.39 -8.08
C LEU A 216 14.53 12.38 -8.81
N ARG A 217 14.05 11.79 -9.92
CA ARG A 217 14.86 10.92 -10.79
C ARG A 217 16.04 11.66 -11.42
N HIS A 218 15.86 12.95 -11.76
CA HIS A 218 16.96 13.79 -12.25
C HIS A 218 18.06 13.92 -11.19
N TRP A 219 17.70 14.27 -9.95
CA TRP A 219 18.64 14.38 -8.84
C TRP A 219 19.29 13.06 -8.48
N ALA A 220 18.54 11.97 -8.45
CA ALA A 220 19.05 10.63 -8.17
C ALA A 220 20.17 10.23 -9.16
N ARG A 221 19.96 10.53 -10.45
CA ARG A 221 20.99 10.33 -11.49
C ARG A 221 22.19 11.25 -11.34
N ALA A 222 21.94 12.53 -11.04
CA ALA A 222 23.01 13.53 -10.86
C ALA A 222 23.90 13.23 -9.65
N LEU A 223 23.35 12.59 -8.61
CA LEU A 223 24.08 12.18 -7.40
C LEU A 223 24.71 10.79 -7.52
N ASP A 224 24.51 10.10 -8.64
CA ASP A 224 24.90 8.69 -8.80
C ASP A 224 24.42 7.84 -7.61
N ALA A 225 23.12 8.02 -7.28
CA ALA A 225 22.52 7.44 -6.09
C ALA A 225 22.64 5.90 -6.10
N PRO A 226 22.90 5.27 -4.95
CA PRO A 226 23.02 3.83 -4.85
C PRO A 226 21.83 3.07 -5.44
N GLY A 227 22.05 1.88 -5.99
CA GLY A 227 21.01 1.05 -6.61
C GLY A 227 19.90 0.57 -5.67
N THR A 228 20.03 0.87 -4.37
CA THR A 228 19.02 0.66 -3.33
C THR A 228 17.98 1.79 -3.24
N LEU A 229 18.13 2.85 -4.02
CA LEU A 229 17.07 3.84 -4.26
C LEU A 229 16.09 3.32 -5.30
N LEU A 230 14.82 3.16 -4.94
CA LEU A 230 13.76 2.77 -5.86
C LEU A 230 12.63 3.82 -5.87
N MET A 231 12.07 4.06 -7.07
CA MET A 231 10.93 4.97 -7.27
C MET A 231 9.84 4.25 -8.06
N TYR A 232 8.64 4.15 -7.47
CA TYR A 232 7.49 3.48 -8.08
C TYR A 232 6.16 3.92 -7.43
N PRO A 233 4.99 3.63 -8.03
CA PRO A 233 3.69 3.87 -7.39
C PRO A 233 3.46 2.92 -6.23
N GLY A 234 2.91 3.42 -5.12
CA GLY A 234 2.60 2.66 -3.92
C GLY A 234 2.55 3.57 -2.69
N ALA A 235 1.94 3.12 -1.64
CA ALA A 235 1.86 3.86 -0.38
C ALA A 235 1.64 2.94 0.83
N ASP A 236 0.50 2.24 0.87
CA ASP A 236 0.03 1.53 2.06
C ASP A 236 0.78 0.21 2.31
N GLU A 237 1.33 -0.41 1.28
CA GLU A 237 2.04 -1.69 1.36
C GLU A 237 3.49 -1.57 1.84
N VAL A 238 4.08 -0.37 1.73
CA VAL A 238 5.54 -0.19 1.81
C VAL A 238 6.09 -0.56 3.18
N GLY A 239 5.35 -0.27 4.26
CA GLY A 239 5.75 -0.68 5.61
C GLY A 239 5.91 -2.21 5.74
N ALA A 240 4.95 -2.97 5.22
CA ALA A 240 4.99 -4.43 5.21
C ALA A 240 6.11 -4.95 4.30
N LEU A 241 6.31 -4.31 3.15
CA LEU A 241 7.36 -4.66 2.19
C LEU A 241 8.76 -4.46 2.78
N LEU A 242 9.00 -3.36 3.49
CA LEU A 242 10.29 -3.10 4.15
C LEU A 242 10.53 -4.01 5.37
N VAL A 243 9.46 -4.44 6.08
CA VAL A 243 9.56 -5.50 7.08
C VAL A 243 10.01 -6.80 6.41
N ALA A 244 9.39 -7.19 5.29
CA ALA A 244 9.79 -8.37 4.53
C ALA A 244 11.23 -8.28 4.01
N ARG A 245 11.68 -7.09 3.59
CA ARG A 245 13.08 -6.83 3.24
C ARG A 245 14.04 -7.07 4.41
N ALA A 246 13.70 -6.61 5.61
CA ALA A 246 14.53 -6.87 6.78
C ALA A 246 14.65 -8.37 7.09
N LEU A 247 13.55 -9.12 6.89
CA LEU A 247 13.55 -10.59 7.01
C LEU A 247 14.39 -11.26 5.92
N ALA A 248 14.32 -10.77 4.67
CA ALA A 248 15.12 -11.27 3.56
C ALA A 248 16.62 -10.99 3.75
N ALA A 249 16.98 -9.81 4.27
CA ALA A 249 18.37 -9.43 4.53
C ALA A 249 19.04 -10.32 5.59
N ALA A 250 18.26 -10.91 6.50
CA ALA A 250 18.77 -11.88 7.48
C ALA A 250 19.06 -13.27 6.89
N GLN A 251 18.82 -13.47 5.58
CA GLN A 251 19.10 -14.74 4.88
C GLN A 251 20.53 -14.76 4.37
N GLY A 252 21.14 -15.95 4.31
CA GLY A 252 22.47 -16.13 3.70
C GLY A 252 22.46 -16.00 2.17
N GLU A 253 21.34 -16.33 1.54
CA GLU A 253 21.17 -16.25 0.08
C GLU A 253 19.94 -15.42 -0.28
N PRO A 254 19.99 -14.63 -1.38
CA PRO A 254 18.86 -13.85 -1.83
C PRO A 254 17.64 -14.73 -2.16
N ILE A 255 16.44 -14.24 -1.84
CA ILE A 255 15.19 -14.85 -2.27
C ILE A 255 14.96 -14.48 -3.74
N ARG A 256 14.72 -15.48 -4.60
CA ARG A 256 14.53 -15.30 -6.04
C ARG A 256 13.05 -15.24 -6.37
N VAL A 257 12.65 -14.24 -7.17
CA VAL A 257 11.25 -14.00 -7.56
C VAL A 257 11.12 -13.99 -9.07
N ALA A 258 10.21 -14.81 -9.61
CA ALA A 258 9.75 -14.71 -10.99
C ALA A 258 8.37 -14.04 -11.04
N VAL A 259 8.13 -13.21 -12.06
CA VAL A 259 6.84 -12.55 -12.29
C VAL A 259 6.20 -13.14 -13.54
N VAL A 260 4.99 -13.69 -13.40
CA VAL A 260 4.23 -14.30 -14.49
C VAL A 260 2.78 -13.79 -14.49
N ALA A 261 2.07 -14.00 -15.60
CA ALA A 261 0.65 -13.67 -15.71
C ALA A 261 -0.07 -14.67 -16.62
N GLY A 262 -1.38 -14.83 -16.39
CA GLY A 262 -2.24 -15.59 -17.31
C GLY A 262 -2.42 -14.91 -18.67
N ASP A 263 -2.39 -13.57 -18.68
CA ASP A 263 -2.29 -12.74 -19.87
C ASP A 263 -0.98 -11.92 -19.81
N PRO A 264 0.10 -12.37 -20.46
CA PRO A 264 1.36 -11.64 -20.45
C PRO A 264 1.30 -10.22 -21.02
N ALA A 265 0.42 -9.98 -22.03
CA ALA A 265 0.26 -8.65 -22.61
C ALA A 265 -0.35 -7.64 -21.61
N GLY A 266 -1.15 -8.12 -20.65
CA GLY A 266 -1.70 -7.30 -19.60
C GLY A 266 -0.65 -6.74 -18.61
N LEU A 267 0.56 -7.31 -18.58
CA LEU A 267 1.67 -6.77 -17.80
C LEU A 267 2.18 -5.42 -18.32
N ASP A 268 1.92 -5.09 -19.58
CA ASP A 268 2.28 -3.80 -20.20
C ASP A 268 1.22 -2.71 -19.94
N LEU A 269 0.06 -3.06 -19.39
CA LEU A 269 -0.99 -2.10 -19.07
C LEU A 269 -0.68 -1.34 -17.78
N VAL A 270 -1.03 -0.05 -17.80
CA VAL A 270 -0.98 0.81 -16.61
C VAL A 270 -2.34 0.75 -15.91
N ALA A 271 -2.36 0.30 -14.66
CA ALA A 271 -3.58 0.25 -13.86
C ALA A 271 -4.04 1.68 -13.44
N PRO A 272 -5.31 1.86 -13.08
CA PRO A 272 -5.78 3.10 -12.46
C PRO A 272 -4.95 3.44 -11.22
N PHE A 273 -4.71 4.73 -11.00
CA PHE A 273 -3.90 5.29 -9.90
C PHE A 273 -2.40 4.95 -9.95
N GLU A 274 -1.92 4.44 -11.09
CA GLU A 274 -0.54 4.09 -11.32
C GLU A 274 0.07 4.93 -12.46
N ASN A 275 1.40 4.97 -12.55
CA ASN A 275 2.11 5.63 -13.65
C ASN A 275 3.19 4.74 -14.31
N LEU A 276 3.17 3.46 -13.98
CA LEU A 276 4.03 2.42 -14.56
C LEU A 276 3.18 1.24 -15.04
N PRO A 277 3.64 0.49 -16.06
CA PRO A 277 3.07 -0.80 -16.41
C PRO A 277 3.07 -1.77 -15.23
N ALA A 278 2.02 -2.59 -15.10
CA ALA A 278 1.83 -3.52 -13.98
C ALA A 278 3.03 -4.48 -13.80
N GLY A 279 3.59 -5.00 -14.89
CA GLY A 279 4.76 -5.88 -14.84
C GLY A 279 6.02 -5.17 -14.31
N LEU A 280 6.22 -3.91 -14.65
CA LEU A 280 7.32 -3.13 -14.10
C LEU A 280 7.08 -2.82 -12.61
N GLY A 281 5.84 -2.48 -12.23
CA GLY A 281 5.41 -2.30 -10.84
C GLY A 281 5.71 -3.55 -10.01
N ALA A 282 5.29 -4.73 -10.46
CA ALA A 282 5.54 -6.01 -9.81
C ALA A 282 7.04 -6.28 -9.58
N ARG A 283 7.87 -6.04 -10.60
CA ARG A 283 9.34 -6.16 -10.50
C ARG A 283 9.93 -5.17 -9.50
N ARG A 284 9.43 -3.93 -9.43
CA ARG A 284 9.87 -2.91 -8.46
C ARG A 284 9.49 -3.29 -7.04
N GLN A 285 8.30 -3.81 -6.81
CA GLN A 285 7.87 -4.32 -5.51
C GLN A 285 8.78 -5.49 -5.04
N ALA A 286 9.08 -6.45 -5.92
CA ALA A 286 10.01 -7.53 -5.61
C ALA A 286 11.42 -7.00 -5.25
N GLN A 287 11.97 -6.07 -6.04
CA GLN A 287 13.26 -5.44 -5.74
C GLN A 287 13.25 -4.68 -4.40
N ALA A 288 12.15 -3.97 -4.10
CA ALA A 288 11.98 -3.26 -2.84
C ALA A 288 11.96 -4.20 -1.63
N ALA A 289 11.42 -5.41 -1.77
CA ALA A 289 11.50 -6.46 -0.76
C ALA A 289 12.92 -7.07 -0.61
N GLY A 290 13.92 -6.60 -1.34
CA GLY A 290 15.30 -7.09 -1.25
C GLY A 290 15.52 -8.44 -1.94
N THR A 291 14.68 -8.79 -2.91
CA THR A 291 14.77 -10.04 -3.65
C THR A 291 15.53 -9.90 -4.97
N THR A 292 15.93 -11.01 -5.54
CA THR A 292 16.55 -11.07 -6.88
C THR A 292 15.51 -11.53 -7.89
N LEU A 293 15.37 -10.77 -8.98
CA LEU A 293 14.49 -11.16 -10.08
C LEU A 293 15.13 -12.25 -10.93
N VAL A 294 14.33 -13.27 -11.29
CA VAL A 294 14.68 -14.31 -12.26
C VAL A 294 13.60 -14.39 -13.33
N GLU A 295 13.98 -14.75 -14.54
CA GLU A 295 13.02 -14.87 -15.65
C GLU A 295 12.36 -16.26 -15.67
N ASP A 296 13.10 -17.30 -15.25
CA ASP A 296 12.62 -18.69 -15.24
C ASP A 296 11.90 -19.00 -13.92
N PRO A 297 10.60 -19.32 -13.95
CA PRO A 297 9.84 -19.71 -12.76
C PRO A 297 10.39 -20.96 -12.06
N GLU A 298 11.04 -21.88 -12.78
CA GLU A 298 11.65 -23.09 -12.18
C GLU A 298 12.89 -22.75 -11.32
N ALA A 299 13.52 -21.60 -11.59
CA ALA A 299 14.64 -21.11 -10.79
C ALA A 299 14.22 -20.23 -9.61
N ALA A 300 12.93 -19.93 -9.44
CA ALA A 300 12.41 -19.02 -8.43
C ALA A 300 12.15 -19.73 -7.08
N ASP A 301 12.29 -18.99 -6.00
CA ASP A 301 11.78 -19.37 -4.68
C ASP A 301 10.32 -18.95 -4.49
N VAL A 302 9.93 -17.85 -5.17
CA VAL A 302 8.56 -17.32 -5.23
C VAL A 302 8.19 -17.06 -6.69
N VAL A 303 7.03 -17.55 -7.11
CA VAL A 303 6.40 -17.14 -8.38
C VAL A 303 5.26 -16.20 -8.06
N LEU A 304 5.41 -14.93 -8.44
CA LEU A 304 4.37 -13.93 -8.36
C LEU A 304 3.49 -14.01 -9.62
N VAL A 305 2.29 -14.54 -9.46
CA VAL A 305 1.28 -14.58 -10.52
C VAL A 305 0.46 -13.29 -10.44
N VAL A 306 0.39 -12.54 -11.53
CA VAL A 306 -0.39 -11.31 -11.62
C VAL A 306 -1.65 -11.56 -12.44
N HIS A 307 -2.82 -11.35 -11.80
CA HIS A 307 -4.09 -11.23 -12.51
C HIS A 307 -4.19 -9.80 -13.05
N THR A 308 -3.79 -9.62 -14.30
CA THR A 308 -3.43 -8.33 -14.91
C THR A 308 -4.58 -7.34 -14.99
N PRO A 309 -4.31 -6.02 -14.90
CA PRO A 309 -5.34 -5.00 -14.88
C PRO A 309 -6.14 -4.92 -16.17
N ASP A 310 -7.38 -4.49 -16.05
CA ASP A 310 -8.21 -4.05 -17.19
C ASP A 310 -8.82 -2.68 -16.88
N PRO A 311 -8.12 -1.58 -17.20
CA PRO A 311 -8.56 -0.24 -16.84
C PRO A 311 -9.96 0.14 -17.39
N GLY A 312 -10.45 -0.57 -18.40
CA GLY A 312 -11.78 -0.37 -18.98
C GLY A 312 -12.93 -1.02 -18.20
N ARG A 313 -12.65 -1.88 -17.22
CA ARG A 313 -13.68 -2.69 -16.55
C ARG A 313 -14.15 -2.17 -15.21
N GLY A 314 -13.59 -1.08 -14.72
CA GLY A 314 -14.14 -0.37 -13.59
C GLY A 314 -13.40 -0.53 -12.27
N ASP A 315 -14.06 -0.04 -11.23
CA ASP A 315 -13.53 0.18 -9.89
C ASP A 315 -14.63 -0.13 -8.87
N TRP A 316 -14.32 -0.91 -7.85
CA TRP A 316 -15.27 -1.26 -6.79
C TRP A 316 -15.69 -0.05 -5.92
N CYS A 317 -14.99 1.09 -5.99
CA CYS A 317 -15.40 2.36 -5.41
C CYS A 317 -16.28 3.21 -6.34
N GLY A 318 -16.39 2.82 -7.60
CA GLY A 318 -17.26 3.44 -8.60
C GLY A 318 -18.43 2.54 -9.02
N ALA A 319 -18.55 2.28 -10.31
CA ALA A 319 -19.48 1.27 -10.81
C ALA A 319 -18.87 -0.13 -10.61
N PRO A 320 -19.57 -1.07 -9.95
CA PRO A 320 -19.05 -2.41 -9.72
C PRO A 320 -18.61 -3.05 -11.05
N PRO A 321 -17.39 -3.61 -11.09
CA PRO A 321 -16.87 -4.23 -12.30
C PRO A 321 -17.71 -5.43 -12.75
N GLN A 322 -17.60 -5.76 -14.03
CA GLN A 322 -18.17 -6.99 -14.55
C GLN A 322 -17.13 -8.12 -14.44
N PRO A 323 -17.50 -9.31 -13.93
CA PRO A 323 -16.61 -10.48 -13.88
C PRO A 323 -16.01 -10.82 -15.25
N ASP A 324 -14.79 -11.34 -15.27
CA ASP A 324 -14.11 -11.80 -16.48
C ASP A 324 -13.67 -13.28 -16.39
N PRO A 325 -14.58 -14.22 -16.65
CA PRO A 325 -14.28 -15.64 -16.55
C PRO A 325 -13.13 -16.13 -17.45
N ALA A 326 -12.89 -15.45 -18.59
CA ALA A 326 -11.80 -15.82 -19.50
C ALA A 326 -10.44 -15.45 -18.90
N ALA A 327 -10.29 -14.24 -18.37
CA ALA A 327 -9.08 -13.79 -17.69
C ALA A 327 -8.85 -14.61 -16.40
N ALA A 328 -9.91 -14.87 -15.62
CA ALA A 328 -9.84 -15.73 -14.43
C ALA A 328 -9.32 -17.13 -14.78
N LYS A 329 -9.84 -17.77 -15.84
CA LYS A 329 -9.39 -19.08 -16.31
C LYS A 329 -7.90 -19.06 -16.69
N ALA A 330 -7.46 -18.06 -17.42
CA ALA A 330 -6.06 -17.93 -17.82
C ALA A 330 -5.14 -17.78 -16.58
N THR A 331 -5.56 -16.98 -15.61
CA THR A 331 -4.81 -16.81 -14.36
C THR A 331 -4.76 -18.09 -13.52
N VAL A 332 -5.87 -18.83 -13.41
CA VAL A 332 -5.90 -20.15 -12.75
C VAL A 332 -4.92 -21.13 -13.41
N GLN A 333 -4.81 -21.13 -14.74
CA GLN A 333 -3.82 -21.95 -15.44
C GLN A 333 -2.39 -21.54 -15.09
N ALA A 334 -2.11 -20.23 -15.00
CA ALA A 334 -0.79 -19.73 -14.59
C ALA A 334 -0.46 -20.10 -13.14
N VAL A 335 -1.46 -20.03 -12.23
CA VAL A 335 -1.31 -20.50 -10.83
C VAL A 335 -0.96 -21.98 -10.77
N ARG A 336 -1.64 -22.84 -11.54
CA ARG A 336 -1.31 -24.29 -11.60
C ARG A 336 0.09 -24.53 -12.10
N ALA A 337 0.45 -23.90 -13.23
CA ALA A 337 1.82 -24.01 -13.77
C ALA A 337 2.89 -23.54 -12.77
N ALA A 338 2.60 -22.47 -12.02
CA ALA A 338 3.49 -22.00 -10.97
C ALA A 338 3.60 -22.97 -9.80
N LEU A 339 2.50 -23.61 -9.37
CA LEU A 339 2.51 -24.63 -8.32
C LEU A 339 3.32 -25.89 -8.75
N ASP A 340 3.27 -26.26 -10.03
CA ASP A 340 3.99 -27.41 -10.57
C ASP A 340 5.52 -27.23 -10.50
N THR A 341 6.03 -25.98 -10.41
CA THR A 341 7.48 -25.70 -10.21
C THR A 341 7.98 -26.05 -8.81
N GLY A 342 7.08 -26.20 -7.83
CA GLY A 342 7.42 -26.37 -6.42
C GLY A 342 7.81 -25.08 -5.69
N ALA A 343 7.84 -23.93 -6.36
CA ALA A 343 8.04 -22.62 -5.74
C ALA A 343 6.83 -22.20 -4.88
N ALA A 344 7.04 -21.26 -3.98
CA ALA A 344 5.92 -20.61 -3.28
C ALA A 344 5.15 -19.71 -4.26
N VAL A 345 3.84 -19.92 -4.40
CA VAL A 345 3.00 -19.16 -5.33
C VAL A 345 2.31 -18.02 -4.60
N ALA A 346 2.52 -16.81 -5.08
CA ALA A 346 1.90 -15.58 -4.60
C ALA A 346 0.99 -15.01 -5.70
N LEU A 347 -0.27 -14.72 -5.39
CA LEU A 347 -1.25 -14.25 -6.37
C LEU A 347 -1.68 -12.82 -6.08
N ALA A 348 -1.35 -11.90 -7.00
CA ALA A 348 -1.78 -10.51 -6.97
C ALA A 348 -2.96 -10.32 -7.95
N ASP A 349 -4.15 -10.10 -7.41
CA ASP A 349 -5.35 -9.79 -8.17
C ASP A 349 -5.46 -8.27 -8.35
N VAL A 350 -4.99 -7.79 -9.50
CA VAL A 350 -5.03 -6.37 -9.85
C VAL A 350 -5.94 -6.09 -11.05
N ARG A 351 -6.86 -7.04 -11.34
CA ARG A 351 -7.82 -6.91 -12.43
C ARG A 351 -8.70 -5.69 -12.30
N HIS A 352 -9.18 -5.46 -11.09
CA HIS A 352 -10.01 -4.33 -10.72
C HIS A 352 -9.34 -3.53 -9.59
N THR A 353 -9.65 -2.24 -9.52
CA THR A 353 -9.22 -1.41 -8.39
C THR A 353 -10.17 -1.59 -7.22
N ASN A 354 -9.64 -1.53 -5.99
CA ASN A 354 -10.40 -1.55 -4.74
C ASN A 354 -11.19 -2.84 -4.46
N GLY A 355 -10.72 -3.97 -4.96
CA GLY A 355 -11.32 -5.29 -4.67
C GLY A 355 -11.00 -6.32 -5.74
N SER A 356 -11.14 -7.58 -5.37
CA SER A 356 -10.81 -8.75 -6.19
C SER A 356 -11.77 -8.96 -7.37
N ASP A 357 -11.35 -9.75 -8.36
CA ASP A 357 -12.24 -10.30 -9.39
C ASP A 357 -13.00 -11.52 -8.82
N PRO A 358 -14.34 -11.46 -8.66
CA PRO A 358 -15.12 -12.59 -8.19
C PRO A 358 -14.96 -13.85 -9.03
N ALA A 359 -14.84 -13.71 -10.35
CA ALA A 359 -14.66 -14.86 -11.23
C ALA A 359 -13.35 -15.62 -10.95
N LEU A 360 -12.28 -14.90 -10.60
CA LEU A 360 -11.02 -15.52 -10.19
C LEU A 360 -11.15 -16.25 -8.86
N VAL A 361 -11.67 -15.57 -7.83
CA VAL A 361 -11.72 -16.17 -6.49
C VAL A 361 -12.68 -17.36 -6.42
N GLU A 362 -13.83 -17.28 -7.10
CA GLU A 362 -14.77 -18.40 -7.24
C GLU A 362 -14.11 -19.60 -7.92
N ALA A 363 -13.36 -19.37 -9.01
CA ALA A 363 -12.62 -20.44 -9.69
C ALA A 363 -11.49 -21.04 -8.82
N LEU A 364 -10.84 -20.23 -7.97
CA LEU A 364 -9.84 -20.73 -7.00
C LEU A 364 -10.50 -21.61 -5.91
N ILE A 365 -11.67 -21.23 -5.43
CA ILE A 365 -12.45 -22.03 -4.47
C ILE A 365 -12.87 -23.37 -5.11
N GLU A 366 -13.50 -23.33 -6.29
CA GLU A 366 -13.98 -24.53 -7.01
C GLU A 366 -12.87 -25.54 -7.32
N GLN A 367 -11.64 -25.05 -7.52
CA GLN A 367 -10.50 -25.88 -7.88
C GLN A 367 -9.54 -26.17 -6.71
N GLU A 368 -9.92 -25.79 -5.49
CA GLU A 368 -9.17 -26.00 -4.23
C GLU A 368 -7.73 -25.38 -4.30
N LEU A 369 -7.60 -24.22 -4.99
CA LEU A 369 -6.32 -23.56 -5.20
C LEU A 369 -5.97 -22.49 -4.17
N ILE A 370 -6.87 -22.18 -3.21
CA ILE A 370 -6.59 -21.19 -2.16
C ILE A 370 -5.56 -21.72 -1.15
N GLU A 371 -5.70 -22.96 -0.73
CA GLU A 371 -4.83 -23.54 0.31
C GLU A 371 -3.36 -23.53 -0.11
N PRO A 372 -2.94 -24.00 -1.31
CA PRO A 372 -1.55 -24.04 -1.71
C PRO A 372 -0.91 -22.67 -1.98
N LEU A 373 -1.67 -21.59 -2.10
CA LEU A 373 -1.07 -20.26 -2.24
C LEU A 373 -0.30 -19.86 -0.99
N ALA A 374 0.90 -19.33 -1.17
CA ALA A 374 1.68 -18.71 -0.10
C ALA A 374 1.12 -17.33 0.31
N ALA A 375 0.60 -16.57 -0.66
CA ALA A 375 0.02 -15.26 -0.44
C ALA A 375 -1.07 -14.95 -1.47
N TYR A 376 -2.02 -14.09 -1.07
CA TYR A 376 -3.06 -13.52 -1.93
C TYR A 376 -3.28 -12.05 -1.56
N GLY A 377 -3.68 -11.22 -2.52
CA GLY A 377 -4.16 -9.86 -2.31
C GLY A 377 -4.91 -9.35 -3.53
N GLY A 378 -5.86 -8.42 -3.30
CA GLY A 378 -6.71 -7.80 -4.31
C GLY A 378 -7.32 -6.47 -3.84
N TRP A 379 -6.56 -5.69 -3.04
CA TRP A 379 -7.07 -4.49 -2.39
C TRP A 379 -6.40 -3.21 -2.91
N ASN A 380 -7.21 -2.13 -3.03
CA ASN A 380 -6.78 -0.78 -3.35
C ASN A 380 -6.15 -0.68 -4.75
N THR A 381 -4.97 -0.10 -4.91
CA THR A 381 -4.29 0.02 -6.20
C THR A 381 -3.44 -1.21 -6.53
N ALA A 382 -2.99 -1.32 -7.78
CA ALA A 382 -2.15 -2.43 -8.19
C ALA A 382 -0.82 -2.48 -7.41
N GLY A 383 -0.20 -1.33 -7.12
CA GLY A 383 1.01 -1.25 -6.30
C GLY A 383 0.79 -1.78 -4.90
N ASN A 384 -0.25 -1.29 -4.20
CA ASN A 384 -0.60 -1.73 -2.85
C ASN A 384 -0.84 -3.25 -2.77
N THR A 385 -1.57 -3.79 -3.75
CA THR A 385 -1.83 -5.24 -3.83
C THR A 385 -0.54 -6.04 -4.05
N MET A 386 0.23 -5.70 -5.07
CA MET A 386 1.44 -6.45 -5.42
C MET A 386 2.48 -6.42 -4.30
N GLY A 387 2.69 -5.27 -3.66
CA GLY A 387 3.64 -5.16 -2.56
C GLY A 387 3.23 -5.94 -1.32
N SER A 388 1.95 -5.92 -0.94
CA SER A 388 1.42 -6.70 0.17
C SER A 388 1.59 -8.21 -0.05
N VAL A 389 1.33 -8.67 -1.28
CA VAL A 389 1.46 -10.07 -1.68
C VAL A 389 2.93 -10.50 -1.68
N VAL A 390 3.83 -9.69 -2.23
CA VAL A 390 5.28 -9.94 -2.22
C VAL A 390 5.79 -10.00 -0.78
N ALA A 391 5.38 -9.06 0.08
CA ALA A 391 5.80 -9.04 1.49
C ALA A 391 5.44 -10.35 2.21
N ALA A 392 4.19 -10.82 2.06
CA ALA A 392 3.73 -12.07 2.69
C ALA A 392 4.48 -13.30 2.16
N ALA A 393 4.74 -13.37 0.84
CA ALA A 393 5.46 -14.48 0.24
C ALA A 393 6.94 -14.52 0.65
N VAL A 394 7.62 -13.36 0.67
CA VAL A 394 9.00 -13.23 1.13
C VAL A 394 9.14 -13.62 2.59
N ALA A 395 8.22 -13.17 3.47
CA ALA A 395 8.19 -13.58 4.88
C ALA A 395 8.01 -15.11 5.02
N THR A 396 7.16 -15.72 4.18
CA THR A 396 6.97 -17.17 4.17
C THR A 396 8.26 -17.92 3.83
N ILE A 397 9.00 -17.49 2.80
CA ILE A 397 10.29 -18.10 2.42
C ILE A 397 11.35 -17.87 3.50
N ALA A 398 11.45 -16.64 4.03
CA ALA A 398 12.37 -16.32 5.11
C ALA A 398 12.13 -17.19 6.35
N GLY A 399 10.87 -17.34 6.75
CA GLY A 399 10.48 -18.20 7.87
C GLY A 399 10.79 -19.69 7.62
N ARG A 400 10.55 -20.19 6.39
CA ARG A 400 10.91 -21.58 6.00
C ARG A 400 12.41 -21.82 6.10
N ARG A 401 13.24 -20.93 5.51
CA ARG A 401 14.70 -21.06 5.51
C ARG A 401 15.31 -21.02 6.90
N ASN A 402 14.74 -20.19 7.79
CA ASN A 402 15.20 -20.06 9.18
C ASN A 402 14.59 -21.08 10.13
N GLY A 403 13.64 -21.90 9.71
CA GLY A 403 12.90 -22.82 10.58
C GLY A 403 11.99 -22.09 11.60
N THR A 404 11.60 -20.85 11.33
CA THR A 404 10.73 -20.01 12.18
C THR A 404 9.37 -19.74 11.59
N LEU A 405 9.00 -20.40 10.49
CA LEU A 405 7.70 -20.21 9.85
C LEU A 405 6.55 -20.54 10.80
N ASP A 406 5.70 -19.54 11.07
CA ASP A 406 4.40 -19.76 11.68
C ASP A 406 3.35 -20.00 10.56
N ALA A 407 3.10 -21.26 10.26
CA ALA A 407 2.13 -21.65 9.23
C ALA A 407 0.69 -21.15 9.54
N ARG A 408 0.35 -21.03 10.82
CA ARG A 408 -0.96 -20.51 11.24
C ARG A 408 -1.06 -18.99 10.99
N ALA A 409 0.00 -18.25 11.29
CA ALA A 409 0.07 -16.82 10.96
C ALA A 409 0.02 -16.60 9.44
N ALA A 410 0.70 -17.41 8.64
CA ALA A 410 0.66 -17.34 7.18
C ALA A 410 -0.76 -17.59 6.63
N THR A 411 -1.43 -18.64 7.14
CA THR A 411 -2.82 -18.93 6.76
C THR A 411 -3.77 -17.80 7.19
N ARG A 412 -3.63 -17.29 8.42
CA ARG A 412 -4.43 -16.16 8.92
C ARG A 412 -4.27 -14.92 8.04
N LEU A 413 -3.04 -14.55 7.68
CA LEU A 413 -2.77 -13.39 6.83
C LEU A 413 -3.43 -13.54 5.45
N LYS A 414 -3.26 -14.70 4.80
CA LYS A 414 -3.91 -15.00 3.52
C LYS A 414 -5.43 -14.93 3.59
N LEU A 415 -6.03 -15.57 4.59
CA LEU A 415 -7.49 -15.52 4.79
C LEU A 415 -7.97 -14.10 5.10
N HIS A 416 -7.21 -13.32 5.85
CA HIS A 416 -7.54 -11.93 6.13
C HIS A 416 -7.66 -11.13 4.83
N ARG A 417 -6.69 -11.28 3.92
CA ARG A 417 -6.74 -10.61 2.61
C ARG A 417 -7.92 -11.10 1.76
N LEU A 418 -8.17 -12.40 1.70
CA LEU A 418 -9.33 -12.95 0.96
C LEU A 418 -10.66 -12.45 1.51
N VAL A 419 -10.81 -12.38 2.84
CA VAL A 419 -12.04 -11.89 3.47
C VAL A 419 -12.23 -10.39 3.23
N GLU A 420 -11.17 -9.58 3.33
CA GLU A 420 -11.27 -8.16 3.07
C GLU A 420 -11.39 -7.87 1.57
N ASP A 421 -10.46 -8.36 0.74
CA ASP A 421 -10.31 -7.94 -0.64
C ASP A 421 -11.39 -8.53 -1.57
N TYR A 422 -11.82 -9.75 -1.29
CA TYR A 422 -12.89 -10.40 -2.04
C TYR A 422 -14.23 -10.33 -1.30
N ALA A 423 -14.33 -10.97 -0.13
CA ALA A 423 -15.64 -11.16 0.49
C ALA A 423 -16.26 -9.82 0.90
N TYR A 424 -15.48 -8.88 1.47
CA TYR A 424 -15.99 -7.56 1.80
C TYR A 424 -16.06 -6.64 0.59
N GLN A 425 -14.94 -6.39 -0.09
CA GLN A 425 -14.87 -5.36 -1.13
C GLN A 425 -15.71 -5.68 -2.36
N ALA A 426 -15.69 -6.94 -2.82
CA ALA A 426 -16.34 -7.31 -4.07
C ALA A 426 -17.75 -7.89 -3.88
N VAL A 427 -18.09 -8.41 -2.69
CA VAL A 427 -19.38 -9.07 -2.43
C VAL A 427 -20.25 -8.29 -1.46
N VAL A 428 -19.79 -8.11 -0.21
CA VAL A 428 -20.63 -7.57 0.88
C VAL A 428 -20.81 -6.07 0.76
N ARG A 429 -19.75 -5.31 0.59
CA ARG A 429 -19.77 -3.85 0.50
C ARG A 429 -20.67 -3.31 -0.62
N PRO A 430 -20.57 -3.78 -1.89
CA PRO A 430 -21.45 -3.33 -2.96
C PRO A 430 -22.91 -3.65 -2.71
N ARG A 431 -23.22 -4.80 -2.06
CA ARG A 431 -24.58 -5.16 -1.65
C ARG A 431 -25.12 -4.19 -0.62
N LEU A 432 -24.41 -3.98 0.48
CA LEU A 432 -24.84 -3.07 1.54
C LEU A 432 -24.88 -1.61 1.09
N ALA A 433 -23.96 -1.19 0.21
CA ALA A 433 -23.99 0.15 -0.36
C ALA A 433 -25.31 0.41 -1.12
N ARG A 434 -25.80 -0.56 -1.90
CA ARG A 434 -27.10 -0.47 -2.59
C ARG A 434 -28.26 -0.49 -1.61
N GLU A 435 -28.28 -1.40 -0.64
CA GLU A 435 -29.35 -1.54 0.35
C GLU A 435 -29.51 -0.29 1.22
N HIS A 436 -28.40 0.30 1.65
CA HIS A 436 -28.39 1.49 2.51
C HIS A 436 -28.24 2.81 1.76
N ARG A 437 -28.18 2.79 0.41
CA ARG A 437 -27.95 3.97 -0.44
C ARG A 437 -26.71 4.76 -0.02
N LEU A 438 -25.62 4.04 0.30
CA LEU A 438 -24.34 4.62 0.67
C LEU A 438 -23.54 4.95 -0.59
N GLY A 439 -22.95 6.14 -0.63
CA GLY A 439 -21.89 6.43 -1.59
C GLY A 439 -20.56 5.74 -1.19
N TYR A 440 -19.56 5.78 -2.06
CA TYR A 440 -18.25 5.13 -1.81
C TYR A 440 -17.22 6.06 -1.15
N THR A 441 -17.59 7.32 -0.88
CA THR A 441 -16.67 8.33 -0.37
C THR A 441 -16.46 8.22 1.14
N ALA A 442 -15.27 8.58 1.59
CA ALA A 442 -14.91 8.74 2.98
C ALA A 442 -15.89 9.69 3.73
N GLY A 443 -16.07 9.47 5.02
CA GLY A 443 -16.88 10.36 5.86
C GLY A 443 -18.36 10.01 5.96
N GLN A 444 -18.83 8.90 5.41
CA GLN A 444 -20.23 8.47 5.49
C GLN A 444 -20.70 8.13 6.91
N PHE A 445 -19.75 7.85 7.80
CA PHE A 445 -19.99 7.54 9.20
C PHE A 445 -19.51 8.65 10.15
N ARG A 446 -19.35 9.88 9.69
CA ARG A 446 -19.04 11.00 10.58
C ARG A 446 -20.09 11.14 11.67
N GLU A 447 -19.66 11.49 12.87
CA GLU A 447 -20.55 11.85 13.96
C GLU A 447 -21.64 12.78 13.46
N GLY A 448 -22.91 12.36 13.59
CA GLY A 448 -24.08 13.09 13.14
C GLY A 448 -24.76 12.60 11.87
N ALA A 449 -24.06 11.93 10.92
CA ALA A 449 -24.69 11.36 9.73
C ALA A 449 -24.77 9.83 9.76
N PHE A 450 -23.76 9.16 10.30
CA PHE A 450 -23.65 7.69 10.35
C PHE A 450 -22.83 7.20 11.56
N GLY A 451 -22.77 7.93 12.68
CA GLY A 451 -22.09 7.50 13.91
C GLY A 451 -22.93 6.57 14.78
N GLY A 452 -22.29 5.93 15.75
CA GLY A 452 -22.95 5.17 16.80
C GLY A 452 -23.74 3.97 16.30
N GLU A 453 -25.04 3.90 16.61
CA GLU A 453 -25.93 2.76 16.33
C GLU A 453 -26.01 2.37 14.85
N ARG A 454 -25.90 3.31 13.92
CA ARG A 454 -25.92 3.04 12.47
C ARG A 454 -24.66 2.33 12.00
N ALA A 455 -23.49 2.76 12.47
CA ALA A 455 -22.23 2.09 12.17
C ALA A 455 -22.24 0.67 12.73
N GLN A 456 -22.72 0.49 13.96
CA GLN A 456 -22.84 -0.84 14.58
C GLN A 456 -23.80 -1.72 13.78
N GLY A 457 -24.98 -1.23 13.43
CA GLY A 457 -25.93 -1.98 12.62
C GLY A 457 -25.41 -2.36 11.22
N TYR A 458 -24.53 -1.53 10.62
CA TYR A 458 -23.82 -1.89 9.40
C TYR A 458 -22.81 -3.01 9.65
N LEU A 459 -21.99 -2.91 10.71
CA LEU A 459 -20.99 -3.92 11.07
C LEU A 459 -21.64 -5.27 11.40
N ASP A 460 -22.80 -5.30 12.10
CA ASP A 460 -23.54 -6.53 12.39
C ASP A 460 -24.01 -7.24 11.11
N GLN A 461 -24.42 -6.48 10.09
CA GLN A 461 -24.77 -7.02 8.78
C GLN A 461 -23.53 -7.52 8.03
N VAL A 462 -22.43 -6.74 8.05
CA VAL A 462 -21.14 -7.15 7.47
C VAL A 462 -20.71 -8.49 8.07
N GLU A 463 -20.71 -8.61 9.38
CA GLU A 463 -20.32 -9.85 10.07
C GLU A 463 -21.20 -11.03 9.65
N THR A 464 -22.52 -10.83 9.64
CA THR A 464 -23.48 -11.86 9.23
C THR A 464 -23.23 -12.37 7.83
N LEU A 465 -22.91 -11.47 6.89
CA LEU A 465 -22.66 -11.81 5.48
C LEU A 465 -21.27 -12.38 5.24
N LEU A 466 -20.26 -11.97 6.01
CA LEU A 466 -18.89 -12.48 5.89
C LEU A 466 -18.73 -13.92 6.42
N ARG A 467 -19.46 -14.32 7.46
CA ARG A 467 -19.31 -15.66 8.08
C ARG A 467 -19.41 -16.83 7.08
N PRO A 468 -20.43 -16.95 6.20
CA PRO A 468 -20.50 -18.01 5.22
C PRO A 468 -19.39 -17.92 4.16
N LEU A 469 -18.96 -16.70 3.77
CA LEU A 469 -17.87 -16.51 2.82
C LEU A 469 -16.51 -16.93 3.42
N LEU A 470 -16.26 -16.61 4.69
CA LEU A 470 -15.08 -17.09 5.40
C LEU A 470 -14.98 -18.62 5.40
N ARG A 471 -16.09 -19.32 5.64
CA ARG A 471 -16.14 -20.80 5.58
C ARG A 471 -15.77 -21.32 4.19
N ALA A 472 -16.32 -20.73 3.15
CA ALA A 472 -16.00 -21.11 1.77
C ALA A 472 -14.52 -20.87 1.43
N LEU A 473 -13.95 -19.76 1.88
CA LEU A 473 -12.54 -19.39 1.65
C LEU A 473 -11.56 -20.25 2.47
N ALA A 474 -11.93 -20.61 3.69
CA ALA A 474 -11.09 -21.42 4.58
C ALA A 474 -11.24 -22.94 4.32
N GLY A 475 -12.28 -23.35 3.61
CA GLY A 475 -12.61 -24.76 3.37
C GLY A 475 -13.19 -25.50 4.59
N ASP A 476 -13.35 -24.80 5.70
CA ASP A 476 -13.84 -25.37 6.97
C ASP A 476 -14.28 -24.32 8.00
N ASP A 477 -14.77 -24.80 9.16
CA ASP A 477 -15.23 -23.99 10.30
C ASP A 477 -14.12 -23.67 11.34
N ARG A 478 -12.84 -23.81 10.98
CA ARG A 478 -11.72 -23.64 11.93
C ARG A 478 -11.38 -22.17 12.24
N TRP A 479 -12.05 -21.20 11.65
CA TRP A 479 -11.79 -19.79 11.87
C TRP A 479 -13.05 -19.02 12.26
N THR A 480 -12.91 -18.13 13.26
CA THR A 480 -13.95 -17.18 13.67
C THR A 480 -13.54 -15.75 13.38
N LEU A 481 -14.52 -14.95 12.98
CA LEU A 481 -14.40 -13.52 12.75
C LEU A 481 -14.81 -12.77 14.03
N GLY A 482 -14.03 -11.77 14.44
CA GLY A 482 -14.33 -10.91 15.59
C GLY A 482 -13.80 -9.50 15.43
N ASP A 483 -14.16 -8.64 16.40
CA ASP A 483 -13.64 -7.27 16.54
C ASP A 483 -13.74 -6.40 15.27
N LEU A 484 -14.86 -6.49 14.55
CA LEU A 484 -15.05 -5.69 13.33
C LEU A 484 -15.09 -4.20 13.64
N THR A 485 -14.33 -3.43 12.87
CA THR A 485 -14.31 -1.97 12.92
C THR A 485 -14.23 -1.36 11.52
N LEU A 486 -14.51 -0.06 11.44
CA LEU A 486 -14.39 0.73 10.22
C LEU A 486 -13.26 1.75 10.40
N PRO A 487 -12.06 1.49 9.85
CA PRO A 487 -10.98 2.46 9.86
C PRO A 487 -11.43 3.80 9.29
N TRP A 488 -11.02 4.90 9.93
CA TRP A 488 -11.44 6.26 9.58
C TRP A 488 -12.98 6.46 9.48
N THR A 489 -13.75 5.60 10.15
CA THR A 489 -15.23 5.64 10.14
C THR A 489 -15.84 5.65 8.73
N ARG A 490 -15.25 4.89 7.80
CA ARG A 490 -15.69 4.78 6.41
C ARG A 490 -15.83 3.32 5.98
N THR A 491 -16.63 3.07 4.94
CA THR A 491 -16.85 1.72 4.39
C THR A 491 -15.78 1.27 3.39
N PHE A 492 -14.75 2.08 3.15
CA PHE A 492 -13.69 1.78 2.19
C PHE A 492 -12.90 0.53 2.57
N GLU A 493 -12.70 0.30 3.85
CA GLU A 493 -11.97 -0.82 4.42
C GLU A 493 -12.61 -1.26 5.73
N ILE A 494 -12.37 -2.51 6.13
CA ILE A 494 -12.73 -3.04 7.44
C ILE A 494 -11.50 -3.54 8.18
N ASP A 495 -11.53 -3.47 9.49
CA ASP A 495 -10.59 -4.17 10.35
C ASP A 495 -11.31 -5.24 11.15
N PHE A 496 -10.68 -6.42 11.34
CA PHE A 496 -11.25 -7.53 12.06
C PHE A 496 -10.16 -8.49 12.52
N THR A 497 -10.49 -9.33 13.49
CA THR A 497 -9.61 -10.42 13.93
C THR A 497 -10.10 -11.76 13.34
N LEU A 498 -9.13 -12.63 12.99
CA LEU A 498 -9.36 -14.04 12.67
C LEU A 498 -8.73 -14.91 13.74
N THR A 499 -9.56 -15.65 14.46
CA THR A 499 -9.12 -16.54 15.53
C THR A 499 -9.39 -17.98 15.14
N PRO A 500 -8.41 -18.91 15.26
CA PRO A 500 -8.67 -20.32 15.02
C PRO A 500 -9.60 -20.89 16.10
N CYS A 501 -10.59 -21.67 15.68
CA CYS A 501 -11.43 -22.41 16.61
C CYS A 501 -10.59 -23.46 17.36
N PRO A 502 -10.85 -23.72 18.65
CA PRO A 502 -10.22 -24.83 19.34
C PRO A 502 -10.53 -26.15 18.61
N PRO A 503 -9.59 -27.10 18.57
CA PRO A 503 -9.86 -28.42 18.03
C PRO A 503 -11.01 -29.07 18.82
N ASN A 504 -12.01 -29.64 18.11
CA ASN A 504 -13.07 -30.42 18.71
C ASN A 504 -12.53 -31.68 19.38
#